data_73da78ed9a17fbf552292245af2dc8d1
#
_entry.id   73da78ed9a17fbf552292245af2dc8d1
#
_cell.length_a   1.000
_cell.length_b   1.000
_cell.length_c   1.000
_cell.angle_alpha   90.00
_cell.angle_beta   90.00
_cell.angle_gamma   90.00
#
_symmetry.space_group_name_H-M   'P 1'
#
loop_
_entity.id
_entity.type
_entity.pdbx_description
1 polymer ?
#
loop_
_entity_poly.entity_id
_entity_poly.type
_entity_poly.pdbx_seq_one_letter_code
_entity_poly.pdbx_strand_id
1 'polypeptide(L)'
;MKTGPDISTIYRIARYYYADGLSQEEIAAKEGFSRSQISRLLEKAKSLGMVRITLVPPASQQSEELSEILAEMMGLRSVLVVPVAKTANRDEIVGAIATRAADFLGELLPSFNVVGIGWGKTVYETSMLLSRHVGQSDYDRQSNREGQSNHGGQSRRPFFVPLIGLSGDTNPNLQINTIIDRFSSSFQSKGLFINLSSVREKGRALSNIEEHRIQALQKYWKQVEAAVVGLGTPPAFSINILDELPEKYKEELKKSSSCADILAQFFDENGTIFHSEHEYDLLAYDIRDLPNLQRSVCLAGGELKVPGIVAAAQARFISDLVTDEQTALAILRLLRGQSGQSAEGLPIKKKNQKASQIGPIGQSQKGNKS
;
A
#
# COMPACT_ATOMS: atom_id res chain seq x y z
N MET A 1 -32.40 -30.45 -18.10
CA MET A 1 -31.96 -29.54 -17.04
C MET A 1 -31.19 -28.41 -17.69
N LYS A 2 -31.68 -27.17 -17.65
CA LYS A 2 -30.92 -26.01 -18.13
C LYS A 2 -29.80 -25.76 -17.11
N THR A 3 -28.59 -26.17 -17.44
CA THR A 3 -27.39 -25.79 -16.71
C THR A 3 -27.34 -24.27 -16.65
N GLY A 4 -27.27 -23.68 -15.45
CA GLY A 4 -27.13 -22.22 -15.31
C GLY A 4 -25.90 -21.71 -16.03
N PRO A 5 -25.81 -20.40 -16.29
CA PRO A 5 -24.68 -19.83 -16.98
C PRO A 5 -23.36 -20.23 -16.30
N ASP A 6 -22.37 -20.62 -17.10
CA ASP A 6 -21.08 -21.04 -16.63
C ASP A 6 -20.26 -19.87 -16.04
N ILE A 7 -19.19 -20.19 -15.38
CA ILE A 7 -18.29 -19.21 -14.71
C ILE A 7 -17.74 -18.20 -15.73
N SER A 8 -17.46 -18.62 -16.96
CA SER A 8 -16.91 -17.76 -18.01
C SER A 8 -17.93 -16.73 -18.49
N THR A 9 -19.19 -17.09 -18.56
CA THR A 9 -20.30 -16.18 -18.87
C THR A 9 -20.51 -15.15 -17.76
N ILE A 10 -20.45 -15.58 -16.47
CA ILE A 10 -20.54 -14.66 -15.34
C ILE A 10 -19.39 -13.63 -15.36
N TYR A 11 -18.19 -14.08 -15.60
CA TYR A 11 -17.01 -13.21 -15.72
C TYR A 11 -17.14 -12.21 -16.89
N ARG A 12 -17.56 -12.68 -18.07
CA ARG A 12 -17.73 -11.84 -19.26
C ARG A 12 -18.78 -10.75 -19.05
N ILE A 13 -19.91 -11.08 -18.42
CA ILE A 13 -20.96 -10.11 -18.06
C ILE A 13 -20.44 -9.10 -17.05
N ALA A 14 -19.71 -9.56 -16.03
CA ALA A 14 -19.11 -8.67 -15.04
C ALA A 14 -18.11 -7.72 -15.69
N ARG A 15 -17.28 -8.20 -16.61
CA ARG A 15 -16.33 -7.38 -17.36
C ARG A 15 -17.04 -6.31 -18.17
N TYR A 16 -18.09 -6.66 -18.93
CA TYR A 16 -18.87 -5.69 -19.72
C TYR A 16 -19.43 -4.57 -18.85
N TYR A 17 -19.93 -4.90 -17.66
CA TYR A 17 -20.52 -3.91 -16.78
C TYR A 17 -19.49 -3.04 -16.04
N TYR A 18 -18.49 -3.67 -15.41
CA TYR A 18 -17.54 -2.97 -14.53
C TYR A 18 -16.29 -2.43 -15.24
N ALA A 19 -15.87 -3.04 -16.34
CA ALA A 19 -14.68 -2.62 -17.07
C ALA A 19 -14.99 -1.86 -18.35
N ASP A 20 -15.97 -2.36 -19.13
CA ASP A 20 -16.31 -1.80 -20.44
C ASP A 20 -17.43 -0.74 -20.34
N GLY A 21 -18.05 -0.55 -19.14
CA GLY A 21 -19.04 0.50 -18.86
C GLY A 21 -20.41 0.30 -19.50
N LEU A 22 -20.72 -0.90 -20.02
CA LEU A 22 -22.01 -1.17 -20.65
C LEU A 22 -23.14 -1.20 -19.60
N SER A 23 -24.30 -0.68 -19.96
CA SER A 23 -25.52 -0.79 -19.14
C SER A 23 -26.04 -2.24 -19.09
N GLN A 24 -26.85 -2.55 -18.08
CA GLN A 24 -27.46 -3.88 -17.98
C GLN A 24 -28.38 -4.20 -19.16
N GLU A 25 -29.01 -3.20 -19.78
CA GLU A 25 -29.84 -3.30 -20.97
C GLU A 25 -28.98 -3.69 -22.20
N GLU A 26 -27.87 -3.02 -22.43
CA GLU A 26 -26.95 -3.33 -23.54
C GLU A 26 -26.35 -4.72 -23.41
N ILE A 27 -25.97 -5.12 -22.18
CA ILE A 27 -25.46 -6.47 -21.93
C ILE A 27 -26.57 -7.52 -22.14
N ALA A 28 -27.80 -7.23 -21.70
CA ALA A 28 -28.93 -8.12 -21.92
C ALA A 28 -29.22 -8.36 -23.41
N ALA A 29 -29.20 -7.31 -24.22
CA ALA A 29 -29.36 -7.40 -25.68
C ALA A 29 -28.20 -8.17 -26.34
N LYS A 30 -26.95 -7.94 -25.88
CA LYS A 30 -25.74 -8.56 -26.43
C LYS A 30 -25.62 -10.04 -26.12
N GLU A 31 -26.01 -10.46 -24.92
CA GLU A 31 -25.81 -11.83 -24.43
C GLU A 31 -27.11 -12.69 -24.50
N GLY A 32 -28.23 -12.11 -24.91
CA GLY A 32 -29.49 -12.83 -25.03
C GLY A 32 -30.14 -13.18 -23.68
N PHE A 33 -29.86 -12.40 -22.64
CA PHE A 33 -30.46 -12.53 -21.31
C PHE A 33 -31.50 -11.44 -21.06
N SER A 34 -32.36 -11.64 -20.07
CA SER A 34 -33.16 -10.52 -19.56
C SER A 34 -32.34 -9.62 -18.63
N ARG A 35 -32.70 -8.33 -18.50
CA ARG A 35 -32.07 -7.40 -17.56
C ARG A 35 -32.01 -7.96 -16.13
N SER A 36 -33.08 -8.62 -15.69
CA SER A 36 -33.17 -9.23 -14.35
C SER A 36 -32.16 -10.41 -14.19
N GLN A 37 -31.90 -11.14 -15.28
CA GLN A 37 -30.86 -12.19 -15.27
C GLN A 37 -29.46 -11.57 -15.19
N ILE A 38 -29.19 -10.50 -15.95
CA ILE A 38 -27.92 -9.78 -15.89
C ILE A 38 -27.67 -9.29 -14.46
N SER A 39 -28.65 -8.64 -13.81
CA SER A 39 -28.53 -8.20 -12.41
C SER A 39 -28.15 -9.34 -11.47
N ARG A 40 -28.80 -10.50 -11.56
CA ARG A 40 -28.49 -11.68 -10.73
C ARG A 40 -27.07 -12.23 -11.02
N LEU A 41 -26.62 -12.20 -12.27
CA LEU A 41 -25.30 -12.67 -12.65
C LEU A 41 -24.20 -11.72 -12.15
N LEU A 42 -24.45 -10.41 -12.13
CA LEU A 42 -23.55 -9.42 -11.53
C LEU A 42 -23.42 -9.62 -10.00
N GLU A 43 -24.53 -9.85 -9.30
CA GLU A 43 -24.49 -10.19 -7.87
C GLU A 43 -23.75 -11.51 -7.62
N LYS A 44 -23.95 -12.50 -8.49
CA LYS A 44 -23.20 -13.76 -8.42
C LYS A 44 -21.70 -13.57 -8.67
N ALA A 45 -21.31 -12.68 -9.59
CA ALA A 45 -19.92 -12.33 -9.82
C ALA A 45 -19.26 -11.70 -8.56
N LYS A 46 -19.99 -10.84 -7.84
CA LYS A 46 -19.53 -10.30 -6.54
C LYS A 46 -19.39 -11.40 -5.50
N SER A 47 -20.39 -12.26 -5.35
CA SER A 47 -20.36 -13.35 -4.37
C SER A 47 -19.26 -14.39 -4.63
N LEU A 48 -18.85 -14.55 -5.89
CA LEU A 48 -17.72 -15.40 -6.30
C LEU A 48 -16.36 -14.69 -6.20
N GLY A 49 -16.32 -13.42 -5.72
CA GLY A 49 -15.08 -12.65 -5.59
C GLY A 49 -14.47 -12.20 -6.93
N MET A 50 -15.18 -12.35 -8.06
CA MET A 50 -14.72 -11.89 -9.39
C MET A 50 -14.73 -10.37 -9.49
N VAL A 51 -15.54 -9.69 -8.66
CA VAL A 51 -15.66 -8.23 -8.59
C VAL A 51 -15.47 -7.80 -7.15
N ARG A 52 -14.50 -6.93 -6.94
CA ARG A 52 -14.29 -6.24 -5.67
C ARG A 52 -14.53 -4.75 -5.90
N ILE A 53 -15.37 -4.13 -5.10
CA ILE A 53 -15.66 -2.70 -5.13
C ILE A 53 -15.16 -2.11 -3.83
N THR A 54 -14.16 -1.23 -3.91
CA THR A 54 -13.65 -0.47 -2.77
C THR A 54 -14.14 0.95 -2.91
N LEU A 55 -14.92 1.41 -1.94
CA LEU A 55 -15.32 2.81 -1.84
C LEU A 55 -14.25 3.52 -1.02
N VAL A 56 -13.55 4.46 -1.63
CA VAL A 56 -12.59 5.33 -0.94
C VAL A 56 -13.29 6.66 -0.74
N PRO A 57 -13.58 7.06 0.51
CA PRO A 57 -14.08 8.40 0.78
C PRO A 57 -13.07 9.44 0.29
N PRO A 58 -13.51 10.62 -0.19
CA PRO A 58 -12.59 11.71 -0.48
C PRO A 58 -11.82 12.08 0.79
N ALA A 59 -10.55 12.52 0.64
CA ALA A 59 -9.77 12.99 1.77
C ALA A 59 -10.59 14.01 2.57
N SER A 60 -10.72 13.77 3.87
CA SER A 60 -11.39 14.72 4.76
C SER A 60 -10.36 15.72 5.29
N GLN A 61 -10.78 16.92 5.63
CA GLN A 61 -9.91 17.88 6.31
C GLN A 61 -9.26 17.25 7.56
N GLN A 62 -9.98 16.41 8.27
CA GLN A 62 -9.46 15.68 9.44
C GLN A 62 -8.34 14.71 9.07
N SER A 63 -8.44 13.98 7.96
CA SER A 63 -7.38 13.05 7.51
C SER A 63 -6.13 13.80 7.06
N GLU A 64 -6.27 14.98 6.45
CA GLU A 64 -5.15 15.85 6.08
C GLU A 64 -4.44 16.41 7.31
N GLU A 65 -5.20 16.94 8.29
CA GLU A 65 -4.65 17.42 9.57
C GLU A 65 -3.93 16.30 10.33
N LEU A 66 -4.49 15.08 10.38
CA LEU A 66 -3.83 13.92 11.00
C LEU A 66 -2.55 13.54 10.27
N SER A 67 -2.52 13.62 8.95
CA SER A 67 -1.34 13.34 8.14
C SER A 67 -0.19 14.28 8.49
N GLU A 68 -0.45 15.60 8.58
CA GLU A 68 0.55 16.61 8.95
C GLU A 68 1.06 16.41 10.38
N ILE A 69 0.14 16.24 11.33
CA ILE A 69 0.49 16.05 12.76
C ILE A 69 1.36 14.81 12.94
N LEU A 70 0.98 13.68 12.36
CA LEU A 70 1.73 12.44 12.50
C LEU A 70 3.08 12.49 11.80
N ALA A 71 3.17 13.13 10.63
CA ALA A 71 4.44 13.30 9.94
C ALA A 71 5.44 14.08 10.81
N GLU A 72 4.99 15.17 11.46
CA GLU A 72 5.81 15.97 12.37
C GLU A 72 6.19 15.18 13.65
N MET A 73 5.22 14.57 14.32
CA MET A 73 5.45 13.85 15.58
C MET A 73 6.35 12.62 15.43
N MET A 74 6.27 11.93 14.30
CA MET A 74 7.04 10.70 14.01
C MET A 74 8.33 10.98 13.25
N GLY A 75 8.59 12.22 12.82
CA GLY A 75 9.75 12.59 12.02
C GLY A 75 9.76 11.95 10.62
N LEU A 76 8.58 11.66 10.08
CA LEU A 76 8.41 11.08 8.75
C LEU A 76 8.35 12.17 7.67
N ARG A 77 8.79 11.84 6.46
CA ARG A 77 8.69 12.73 5.29
C ARG A 77 7.24 12.98 4.89
N SER A 78 6.45 11.93 4.88
CA SER A 78 5.02 12.02 4.63
C SER A 78 4.24 10.94 5.35
N VAL A 79 3.05 11.29 5.78
CA VAL A 79 2.03 10.36 6.22
C VAL A 79 0.79 10.60 5.38
N LEU A 80 0.20 9.55 4.86
CA LEU A 80 -1.04 9.60 4.10
C LEU A 80 -2.11 8.84 4.88
N VAL A 81 -3.04 9.58 5.46
CA VAL A 81 -4.16 9.01 6.23
C VAL A 81 -5.36 8.86 5.33
N VAL A 82 -5.90 7.64 5.25
CA VAL A 82 -7.08 7.32 4.44
C VAL A 82 -8.30 7.23 5.33
N PRO A 83 -9.38 7.98 5.03
CA PRO A 83 -10.64 7.83 5.77
C PRO A 83 -11.21 6.42 5.59
N VAL A 84 -11.68 5.86 6.69
CA VAL A 84 -12.38 4.57 6.70
C VAL A 84 -13.58 4.64 7.65
N ALA A 85 -14.59 3.80 7.42
CA ALA A 85 -15.71 3.68 8.34
C ALA A 85 -15.22 3.21 9.73
N LYS A 86 -15.85 3.70 10.81
CA LYS A 86 -15.50 3.26 12.18
C LYS A 86 -15.67 1.77 12.40
N THR A 87 -16.52 1.13 11.61
CA THR A 87 -16.82 -0.30 11.62
C THR A 87 -16.02 -1.07 10.56
N ALA A 88 -15.07 -0.42 9.89
CA ALA A 88 -14.29 -1.04 8.83
C ALA A 88 -13.54 -2.27 9.35
N ASN A 89 -13.71 -3.38 8.65
CA ASN A 89 -12.97 -4.60 8.91
C ASN A 89 -11.55 -4.54 8.30
N ARG A 90 -10.74 -5.56 8.60
CA ARG A 90 -9.34 -5.63 8.14
C ARG A 90 -9.21 -5.54 6.61
N ASP A 91 -10.11 -6.16 5.85
CA ASP A 91 -10.03 -6.19 4.39
C ASP A 91 -10.40 -4.84 3.78
N GLU A 92 -11.36 -4.14 4.37
CA GLU A 92 -11.73 -2.77 4.00
C GLU A 92 -10.60 -1.79 4.28
N ILE A 93 -9.94 -1.90 5.45
CA ILE A 93 -8.76 -1.10 5.79
C ILE A 93 -7.64 -1.34 4.77
N VAL A 94 -7.30 -2.60 4.49
CA VAL A 94 -6.28 -2.96 3.50
C VAL A 94 -6.62 -2.41 2.12
N GLY A 95 -7.88 -2.53 1.68
CA GLY A 95 -8.33 -2.02 0.39
C GLY A 95 -8.24 -0.49 0.29
N ALA A 96 -8.61 0.23 1.35
CA ALA A 96 -8.52 1.69 1.40
C ALA A 96 -7.06 2.16 1.32
N ILE A 97 -6.18 1.57 2.14
CA ILE A 97 -4.74 1.86 2.11
C ILE A 97 -4.16 1.54 0.72
N ALA A 98 -4.49 0.38 0.16
CA ALA A 98 -3.97 -0.06 -1.14
C ALA A 98 -4.36 0.90 -2.28
N THR A 99 -5.58 1.42 -2.26
CA THR A 99 -6.04 2.39 -3.27
C THR A 99 -5.25 3.69 -3.18
N ARG A 100 -5.11 4.26 -2.00
CA ARG A 100 -4.35 5.50 -1.81
C ARG A 100 -2.86 5.32 -2.08
N ALA A 101 -2.31 4.15 -1.68
CA ALA A 101 -0.92 3.80 -1.95
C ALA A 101 -0.65 3.65 -3.45
N ALA A 102 -1.59 3.11 -4.24
CA ALA A 102 -1.43 2.97 -5.68
C ALA A 102 -1.29 4.34 -6.37
N ASP A 103 -2.11 5.35 -5.99
CA ASP A 103 -1.97 6.71 -6.48
C ASP A 103 -0.61 7.30 -6.12
N PHE A 104 -0.26 7.25 -4.83
CA PHE A 104 0.98 7.82 -4.32
C PHE A 104 2.22 7.18 -4.93
N LEU A 105 2.26 5.85 -5.02
CA LEU A 105 3.38 5.13 -5.61
C LEU A 105 3.46 5.31 -7.13
N GLY A 106 2.32 5.45 -7.81
CA GLY A 106 2.25 5.76 -9.24
C GLY A 106 2.97 7.07 -9.58
N GLU A 107 2.88 8.08 -8.72
CA GLU A 107 3.56 9.36 -8.87
C GLU A 107 5.01 9.33 -8.37
N LEU A 108 5.27 8.63 -7.26
CA LEU A 108 6.56 8.64 -6.58
C LEU A 108 7.61 7.78 -7.27
N LEU A 109 7.27 6.53 -7.62
CA LEU A 109 8.27 5.54 -8.03
C LEU A 109 8.99 5.84 -9.35
N PRO A 110 8.40 6.54 -10.34
CA PRO A 110 9.13 6.96 -11.54
C PRO A 110 10.33 7.88 -11.29
N SER A 111 10.49 8.39 -10.08
CA SER A 111 11.64 9.22 -9.68
C SER A 111 12.92 8.41 -9.41
N PHE A 112 12.81 7.08 -9.28
CA PHE A 112 13.91 6.20 -8.89
C PHE A 112 14.30 5.25 -10.02
N ASN A 113 15.57 4.81 -10.02
CA ASN A 113 16.07 3.83 -10.99
C ASN A 113 15.86 2.39 -10.51
N VAL A 114 16.11 2.12 -9.24
CA VAL A 114 15.93 0.78 -8.63
C VAL A 114 15.06 0.89 -7.40
N VAL A 115 13.96 0.15 -7.41
CA VAL A 115 12.98 0.12 -6.33
C VAL A 115 12.89 -1.28 -5.74
N GLY A 116 13.13 -1.36 -4.44
CA GLY A 116 12.96 -2.58 -3.68
C GLY A 116 11.49 -2.80 -3.29
N ILE A 117 11.00 -4.00 -3.49
CA ILE A 117 9.62 -4.38 -3.13
C ILE A 117 9.65 -5.48 -2.07
N GLY A 118 9.02 -5.19 -0.95
CA GLY A 118 8.72 -6.17 0.08
C GLY A 118 7.42 -6.93 -0.22
N TRP A 119 7.07 -7.80 0.66
CA TRP A 119 5.86 -8.63 0.56
C TRP A 119 4.77 -8.20 1.55
N GLY A 120 3.62 -8.87 1.46
CA GLY A 120 2.50 -8.69 2.38
C GLY A 120 1.20 -8.33 1.67
N LYS A 121 0.08 -8.58 2.36
CA LYS A 121 -1.26 -8.43 1.81
C LYS A 121 -1.52 -7.01 1.28
N THR A 122 -1.13 -5.98 2.04
CA THR A 122 -1.36 -4.59 1.61
C THR A 122 -0.52 -4.23 0.38
N VAL A 123 0.74 -4.68 0.32
CA VAL A 123 1.62 -4.47 -0.85
C VAL A 123 1.06 -5.18 -2.08
N TYR A 124 0.58 -6.43 -1.92
CA TYR A 124 -0.08 -7.18 -2.99
C TYR A 124 -1.35 -6.46 -3.50
N GLU A 125 -2.27 -6.09 -2.61
CA GLU A 125 -3.49 -5.38 -3.01
C GLU A 125 -3.17 -4.04 -3.71
N THR A 126 -2.14 -3.33 -3.25
CA THR A 126 -1.64 -2.12 -3.93
C THR A 126 -1.17 -2.43 -5.35
N SER A 127 -0.41 -3.52 -5.53
CA SER A 127 0.08 -3.94 -6.84
C SER A 127 -1.03 -4.23 -7.86
N MET A 128 -2.19 -4.68 -7.37
CA MET A 128 -3.39 -4.92 -8.19
C MET A 128 -4.05 -3.64 -8.72
N LEU A 129 -3.82 -2.52 -8.05
CA LEU A 129 -4.48 -1.24 -8.35
C LEU A 129 -3.60 -0.29 -9.15
N LEU A 130 -2.27 -0.47 -9.13
CA LEU A 130 -1.30 0.37 -9.84
C LEU A 130 -1.57 0.52 -11.34
N SER A 131 -2.03 -0.52 -12.02
CA SER A 131 -2.27 -0.51 -13.47
C SER A 131 -3.38 0.46 -13.91
N ARG A 132 -4.28 0.85 -13.00
CA ARG A 132 -5.34 1.81 -13.27
C ARG A 132 -4.84 3.25 -13.34
N HIS A 133 -3.74 3.56 -12.68
CA HIS A 133 -3.23 4.92 -12.50
C HIS A 133 -2.11 5.27 -13.47
N VAL A 134 -1.20 4.32 -13.76
CA VAL A 134 -0.05 4.58 -14.64
C VAL A 134 -0.47 4.72 -16.10
N GLY A 135 -1.48 3.97 -16.54
CA GLY A 135 -2.02 4.05 -17.91
C GLY A 135 -2.82 5.33 -18.17
N GLN A 136 -3.55 5.86 -17.19
CA GLN A 136 -4.33 7.10 -17.32
C GLN A 136 -3.46 8.34 -17.36
N SER A 137 -2.40 8.40 -16.55
CA SER A 137 -1.50 9.56 -16.53
C SER A 137 -0.73 9.76 -17.85
N ASP A 138 -0.45 8.68 -18.58
CA ASP A 138 0.19 8.79 -19.90
C ASP A 138 -0.78 9.26 -20.99
N TYR A 139 -2.06 8.88 -20.90
CA TYR A 139 -3.08 9.33 -21.84
C TYR A 139 -3.42 10.82 -21.64
N ASP A 140 -3.56 11.27 -20.39
CA ASP A 140 -3.81 12.67 -20.05
C ASP A 140 -2.60 13.56 -20.35
N ARG A 141 -1.38 13.03 -20.25
CA ARG A 141 -0.15 13.75 -20.65
C ARG A 141 0.02 13.83 -22.17
N GLN A 142 -0.45 12.85 -22.95
CA GLN A 142 -0.45 12.90 -24.40
C GLN A 142 -1.51 13.88 -24.94
N SER A 143 -2.71 13.89 -24.37
CA SER A 143 -3.78 14.80 -24.81
C SER A 143 -3.48 16.28 -24.52
N ASN A 144 -2.67 16.59 -23.50
CA ASN A 144 -2.26 17.95 -23.18
C ASN A 144 -0.96 18.41 -23.87
N ARG A 145 -0.30 17.52 -24.66
CA ARG A 145 0.98 17.83 -25.33
C ARG A 145 0.87 18.28 -26.79
N GLU A 146 -0.32 18.39 -27.36
CA GLU A 146 -0.48 18.97 -28.71
C GLU A 146 -0.18 20.49 -28.80
N GLY A 147 0.25 21.14 -27.73
CA GLY A 147 0.50 22.57 -27.68
C GLY A 147 1.87 23.08 -27.21
N GLN A 148 2.78 22.24 -26.68
CA GLN A 148 4.08 22.76 -26.23
C GLN A 148 5.24 21.79 -26.52
N SER A 149 6.10 22.22 -27.43
CA SER A 149 7.38 21.57 -27.78
C SER A 149 8.43 21.71 -26.67
N ASN A 150 9.20 20.64 -26.49
CA ASN A 150 10.53 20.57 -25.89
C ASN A 150 10.68 20.83 -24.37
N HIS A 151 10.59 19.75 -23.61
CA HIS A 151 11.68 19.36 -22.67
C HIS A 151 11.60 17.84 -22.50
N GLY A 152 12.51 17.13 -23.11
CA GLY A 152 12.57 15.67 -23.14
C GLY A 152 12.95 15.06 -21.80
N GLY A 153 12.02 14.98 -20.88
CA GLY A 153 12.11 14.10 -19.72
C GLY A 153 11.52 12.74 -20.11
N GLN A 154 12.35 11.79 -20.58
CA GLN A 154 11.93 10.40 -20.63
C GLN A 154 11.48 10.03 -19.22
N SER A 155 10.20 9.64 -19.06
CA SER A 155 9.70 9.05 -17.83
C SER A 155 10.60 7.84 -17.51
N ARG A 156 11.40 7.96 -16.46
CA ARG A 156 12.26 6.85 -16.04
C ARG A 156 11.38 5.69 -15.63
N ARG A 157 11.69 4.50 -16.11
CA ARG A 157 10.98 3.29 -15.75
C ARG A 157 11.78 2.59 -14.66
N PRO A 158 11.30 2.52 -13.42
CA PRO A 158 12.01 1.91 -12.31
C PRO A 158 12.25 0.43 -12.57
N PHE A 159 13.41 -0.09 -12.17
CA PHE A 159 13.68 -1.52 -12.13
C PHE A 159 13.28 -2.07 -10.76
N PHE A 160 12.41 -3.06 -10.72
CA PHE A 160 11.88 -3.61 -9.47
C PHE A 160 12.68 -4.83 -8.99
N VAL A 161 13.04 -4.82 -7.70
CA VAL A 161 13.87 -5.85 -7.08
C VAL A 161 13.17 -6.41 -5.85
N PRO A 162 13.07 -7.74 -5.67
CA PRO A 162 12.54 -8.32 -4.46
C PRO A 162 13.47 -8.04 -3.28
N LEU A 163 12.90 -7.59 -2.15
CA LEU A 163 13.65 -7.38 -0.91
C LEU A 163 13.68 -8.61 -0.01
N ILE A 164 13.02 -9.70 -0.40
CA ILE A 164 12.96 -10.94 0.34
C ILE A 164 12.85 -12.12 -0.63
N GLY A 165 13.31 -13.29 -0.23
CA GLY A 165 13.17 -14.52 -0.98
C GLY A 165 11.72 -15.01 -1.09
N LEU A 166 11.52 -16.17 -1.72
CA LEU A 166 10.19 -16.80 -1.80
C LEU A 166 9.77 -17.26 -0.40
N SER A 167 8.51 -17.04 -0.06
CA SER A 167 7.88 -17.70 1.08
C SER A 167 7.34 -19.06 0.66
N GLY A 168 7.29 -20.02 1.62
CA GLY A 168 6.67 -21.32 1.42
C GLY A 168 5.15 -21.28 1.42
N ASP A 169 4.56 -20.08 1.51
CA ASP A 169 3.12 -19.87 1.55
C ASP A 169 2.44 -20.49 0.33
N THR A 170 1.34 -21.18 0.59
CA THR A 170 0.50 -21.81 -0.40
C THR A 170 -0.29 -20.80 -1.25
N ASN A 171 -0.37 -19.54 -0.84
CA ASN A 171 -1.08 -18.52 -1.59
C ASN A 171 -0.18 -17.88 -2.67
N PRO A 172 -0.31 -18.27 -3.95
CA PRO A 172 0.55 -17.76 -5.02
C PRO A 172 0.43 -16.25 -5.23
N ASN A 173 -0.66 -15.64 -4.78
CA ASN A 173 -0.87 -14.20 -4.88
C ASN A 173 0.03 -13.38 -3.94
N LEU A 174 0.42 -13.95 -2.81
CA LEU A 174 1.32 -13.31 -1.86
C LEU A 174 2.80 -13.57 -2.15
N GLN A 175 3.12 -14.38 -3.15
CA GLN A 175 4.49 -14.63 -3.56
C GLN A 175 5.14 -13.36 -4.11
N ILE A 176 6.36 -13.11 -3.66
CA ILE A 176 7.09 -11.89 -4.05
C ILE A 176 7.22 -11.72 -5.56
N ASN A 177 7.42 -12.81 -6.30
CA ASN A 177 7.51 -12.76 -7.77
C ASN A 177 6.20 -12.28 -8.42
N THR A 178 5.04 -12.67 -7.88
CA THR A 178 3.74 -12.18 -8.35
C THR A 178 3.61 -10.67 -8.13
N ILE A 179 4.08 -10.18 -6.98
CA ILE A 179 4.06 -8.76 -6.66
C ILE A 179 5.01 -7.99 -7.59
N ILE A 180 6.24 -8.47 -7.79
CA ILE A 180 7.23 -7.89 -8.71
C ILE A 180 6.70 -7.84 -10.14
N ASP A 181 6.07 -8.91 -10.63
CA ASP A 181 5.47 -8.95 -11.97
C ASP A 181 4.42 -7.85 -12.16
N ARG A 182 3.55 -7.66 -11.17
CA ARG A 182 2.51 -6.62 -11.21
C ARG A 182 3.08 -5.21 -11.20
N PHE A 183 4.04 -4.92 -10.31
CA PHE A 183 4.72 -3.63 -10.32
C PHE A 183 5.40 -3.39 -11.67
N SER A 184 6.18 -4.35 -12.16
CA SER A 184 6.89 -4.24 -13.43
C SER A 184 5.92 -4.00 -14.61
N SER A 185 4.85 -4.77 -14.67
CA SER A 185 3.83 -4.64 -15.72
C SER A 185 3.11 -3.29 -15.66
N SER A 186 2.74 -2.81 -14.46
CA SER A 186 2.06 -1.53 -14.27
C SER A 186 2.89 -0.33 -14.72
N PHE A 187 4.20 -0.36 -14.47
CA PHE A 187 5.13 0.69 -14.91
C PHE A 187 5.75 0.42 -16.29
N GLN A 188 5.30 -0.62 -17.02
CA GLN A 188 5.88 -1.04 -18.30
C GLN A 188 7.41 -1.16 -18.23
N SER A 189 7.90 -1.73 -17.16
CA SER A 189 9.31 -1.81 -16.80
C SER A 189 9.76 -3.26 -16.60
N LYS A 190 10.97 -3.45 -16.08
CA LYS A 190 11.54 -4.77 -15.79
C LYS A 190 11.59 -5.01 -14.29
N GLY A 191 11.47 -6.29 -13.90
CA GLY A 191 11.66 -6.75 -12.53
C GLY A 191 12.66 -7.91 -12.46
N LEU A 192 13.29 -8.06 -11.31
CA LEU A 192 14.11 -9.22 -10.99
C LEU A 192 13.21 -10.28 -10.34
N PHE A 193 13.26 -11.50 -10.86
CA PHE A 193 12.55 -12.65 -10.29
C PHE A 193 13.53 -13.54 -9.55
N ILE A 194 13.11 -14.06 -8.40
CA ILE A 194 13.92 -14.92 -7.56
C ILE A 194 13.27 -16.30 -7.42
N ASN A 195 14.09 -17.34 -7.32
CA ASN A 195 13.65 -18.72 -7.06
C ASN A 195 14.38 -19.34 -5.87
N LEU A 196 14.72 -18.53 -4.88
CA LEU A 196 15.35 -18.93 -3.65
C LEU A 196 14.42 -18.68 -2.48
N SER A 197 14.33 -19.63 -1.56
CA SER A 197 13.53 -19.50 -0.33
C SER A 197 14.06 -18.36 0.55
N SER A 198 13.13 -17.64 1.18
CA SER A 198 13.45 -16.62 2.17
C SER A 198 14.10 -17.21 3.42
N VAL A 199 13.58 -18.34 3.90
CA VAL A 199 14.08 -19.05 5.08
C VAL A 199 14.81 -20.31 4.66
N ARG A 200 15.99 -20.51 5.22
CA ARG A 200 16.82 -21.70 4.98
C ARG A 200 17.45 -22.16 6.28
N GLU A 201 17.73 -23.45 6.36
CA GLU A 201 18.43 -24.02 7.48
C GLU A 201 19.83 -23.39 7.61
N LYS A 202 20.20 -22.99 8.82
CA LYS A 202 21.47 -22.33 9.11
C LYS A 202 22.65 -23.24 8.75
N GLY A 203 23.57 -22.66 7.98
CA GLY A 203 24.80 -23.38 7.59
C GLY A 203 24.57 -24.42 6.50
N ARG A 204 23.40 -24.51 5.87
CA ARG A 204 23.21 -25.34 4.69
C ARG A 204 24.12 -24.90 3.58
N ALA A 205 24.92 -25.82 3.04
CA ALA A 205 25.77 -25.55 1.89
C ALA A 205 24.94 -25.11 0.69
N LEU A 206 25.34 -24.02 0.05
CA LEU A 206 24.74 -23.52 -1.18
C LEU A 206 25.37 -24.21 -2.39
N SER A 207 24.59 -24.46 -3.41
CA SER A 207 25.12 -24.79 -4.73
C SER A 207 25.76 -23.56 -5.37
N ASN A 208 26.70 -23.73 -6.29
CA ASN A 208 27.29 -22.64 -7.05
C ASN A 208 26.23 -21.74 -7.74
N ILE A 209 25.10 -22.32 -8.17
CA ILE A 209 24.01 -21.60 -8.81
C ILE A 209 23.30 -20.71 -7.79
N GLU A 210 23.02 -21.22 -6.59
CA GLU A 210 22.37 -20.44 -5.51
C GLU A 210 23.28 -19.28 -5.09
N GLU A 211 24.58 -19.53 -4.91
CA GLU A 211 25.55 -18.49 -4.56
C GLU A 211 25.59 -17.36 -5.59
N HIS A 212 25.67 -17.70 -6.89
CA HIS A 212 25.66 -16.70 -7.96
C HIS A 212 24.36 -15.87 -7.97
N ARG A 213 23.23 -16.50 -7.72
CA ARG A 213 21.92 -15.82 -7.68
C ARG A 213 21.82 -14.89 -6.48
N ILE A 214 22.29 -15.32 -5.30
CA ILE A 214 22.33 -14.47 -4.10
C ILE A 214 23.25 -13.29 -4.34
N GLN A 215 24.46 -13.50 -4.88
CA GLN A 215 25.39 -12.43 -5.19
C GLN A 215 24.81 -11.42 -6.21
N ALA A 216 24.11 -11.92 -7.24
CA ALA A 216 23.43 -11.06 -8.21
C ALA A 216 22.33 -10.22 -7.54
N LEU A 217 21.50 -10.83 -6.68
CA LEU A 217 20.47 -10.11 -5.91
C LEU A 217 21.10 -9.04 -5.00
N GLN A 218 22.14 -9.38 -4.26
CA GLN A 218 22.86 -8.44 -3.38
C GLN A 218 23.49 -7.26 -4.12
N LYS A 219 23.93 -7.47 -5.37
CA LYS A 219 24.40 -6.35 -6.23
C LYS A 219 23.28 -5.37 -6.54
N TYR A 220 22.06 -5.86 -6.78
CA TYR A 220 20.89 -5.00 -6.97
C TYR A 220 20.48 -4.33 -5.67
N TRP A 221 20.53 -5.02 -4.52
CA TRP A 221 20.21 -4.43 -3.23
C TRP A 221 21.08 -3.20 -2.90
N LYS A 222 22.35 -3.22 -3.31
CA LYS A 222 23.25 -2.05 -3.17
C LYS A 222 22.85 -0.85 -4.04
N GLN A 223 21.98 -1.05 -5.02
CA GLN A 223 21.52 -0.01 -5.95
C GLN A 223 20.09 0.46 -5.65
N VAL A 224 19.43 -0.13 -4.65
CA VAL A 224 18.06 0.26 -4.25
C VAL A 224 18.08 1.70 -3.75
N GLU A 225 17.27 2.53 -4.37
CA GLU A 225 17.10 3.95 -4.02
C GLU A 225 15.84 4.18 -3.18
N ALA A 226 14.79 3.38 -3.40
CA ALA A 226 13.55 3.42 -2.66
C ALA A 226 13.03 2.02 -2.37
N ALA A 227 12.28 1.87 -1.29
CA ALA A 227 11.62 0.63 -0.90
C ALA A 227 10.13 0.82 -0.66
N VAL A 228 9.34 -0.21 -0.99
CA VAL A 228 7.94 -0.34 -0.60
C VAL A 228 7.81 -1.57 0.27
N VAL A 229 7.41 -1.41 1.52
CA VAL A 229 7.37 -2.48 2.50
C VAL A 229 6.01 -2.57 3.20
N GLY A 230 5.63 -3.78 3.58
CA GLY A 230 4.57 -4.00 4.56
C GLY A 230 5.15 -4.04 5.97
N LEU A 231 4.28 -3.95 6.96
CA LEU A 231 4.64 -4.17 8.36
C LEU A 231 3.76 -5.29 8.92
N GLY A 232 4.38 -6.29 9.53
CA GLY A 232 3.69 -7.40 10.16
C GLY A 232 3.07 -7.04 11.50
N THR A 233 2.33 -7.98 12.07
CA THR A 233 1.77 -7.87 13.43
C THR A 233 2.75 -8.46 14.45
N PRO A 234 2.56 -8.18 15.74
CA PRO A 234 3.34 -8.87 16.79
C PRO A 234 3.33 -10.40 16.60
N PRO A 235 4.39 -11.12 16.98
CA PRO A 235 4.55 -12.55 16.71
C PRO A 235 3.36 -13.41 17.18
N ALA A 236 2.73 -13.05 18.30
CA ALA A 236 1.57 -13.76 18.83
C ALA A 236 0.34 -13.73 17.90
N PHE A 237 0.28 -12.78 16.97
CA PHE A 237 -0.82 -12.57 16.02
C PHE A 237 -0.39 -12.74 14.55
N SER A 238 0.87 -13.08 14.30
CA SER A 238 1.40 -13.30 12.96
C SER A 238 1.03 -14.70 12.48
N ILE A 239 0.52 -14.81 11.25
CA ILE A 239 -0.02 -16.09 10.73
C ILE A 239 0.90 -16.68 9.65
N ASN A 240 1.50 -15.89 8.77
CA ASN A 240 2.08 -16.43 7.54
C ASN A 240 3.57 -16.78 7.65
N ILE A 241 4.41 -15.85 8.15
CA ILE A 241 5.86 -16.09 8.18
C ILE A 241 6.27 -17.10 9.24
N LEU A 242 5.49 -17.21 10.35
CA LEU A 242 5.84 -18.10 11.44
C LEU A 242 5.83 -19.57 11.01
N ASP A 243 5.01 -19.95 10.04
CA ASP A 243 4.93 -21.36 9.61
C ASP A 243 6.21 -21.85 8.93
N GLU A 244 7.02 -20.95 8.40
CA GLU A 244 8.29 -21.26 7.75
C GLU A 244 9.48 -21.29 8.70
N LEU A 245 9.34 -20.70 9.89
CA LEU A 245 10.42 -20.58 10.85
C LEU A 245 10.61 -21.87 11.65
N PRO A 246 11.84 -22.19 12.07
CA PRO A 246 12.12 -23.30 12.97
C PRO A 246 11.30 -23.20 14.27
N GLU A 247 10.78 -24.32 14.77
CA GLU A 247 9.85 -24.30 15.92
C GLU A 247 10.45 -23.65 17.16
N LYS A 248 11.70 -23.97 17.49
CA LYS A 248 12.41 -23.36 18.62
C LYS A 248 12.55 -21.85 18.48
N TYR A 249 12.85 -21.38 17.28
CA TYR A 249 12.90 -19.93 16.99
C TYR A 249 11.54 -19.29 17.22
N LYS A 250 10.44 -19.92 16.76
CA LYS A 250 9.07 -19.42 16.97
C LYS A 250 8.72 -19.33 18.47
N GLU A 251 9.13 -20.31 19.26
CA GLU A 251 8.88 -20.30 20.70
C GLU A 251 9.61 -19.16 21.41
N GLU A 252 10.86 -18.90 21.05
CA GLU A 252 11.63 -17.78 21.59
C GLU A 252 11.04 -16.45 21.13
N LEU A 253 10.72 -16.34 19.85
CA LEU A 253 10.13 -15.13 19.26
C LEU A 253 8.80 -14.78 19.92
N LYS A 254 7.93 -15.75 20.18
CA LYS A 254 6.64 -15.53 20.88
C LYS A 254 6.80 -15.04 22.31
N LYS A 255 7.94 -15.32 22.95
CA LYS A 255 8.28 -14.85 24.31
C LYS A 255 9.04 -13.52 24.31
N SER A 256 9.49 -13.06 23.14
CA SER A 256 10.24 -11.81 22.99
C SER A 256 9.35 -10.58 23.12
N SER A 257 9.97 -9.43 23.28
CA SER A 257 9.32 -8.11 23.25
C SER A 257 9.02 -7.62 21.84
N SER A 258 9.19 -8.45 20.80
CA SER A 258 8.95 -8.05 19.43
C SER A 258 7.52 -7.59 19.18
N CYS A 259 7.35 -6.40 18.63
CA CYS A 259 6.04 -5.79 18.39
C CYS A 259 5.64 -5.78 16.90
N ALA A 260 6.57 -6.02 15.98
CA ALA A 260 6.33 -6.07 14.54
C ALA A 260 7.47 -6.77 13.81
N ASP A 261 7.29 -6.94 12.49
CA ASP A 261 8.34 -7.30 11.55
C ASP A 261 8.28 -6.46 10.27
N ILE A 262 9.42 -6.27 9.65
CA ILE A 262 9.57 -5.83 8.26
C ILE A 262 10.50 -6.85 7.57
N LEU A 263 10.07 -7.40 6.42
CA LEU A 263 10.84 -8.39 5.67
C LEU A 263 11.25 -9.60 6.52
N ALA A 264 10.35 -10.09 7.38
CA ALA A 264 10.59 -11.19 8.32
C ALA A 264 11.67 -10.93 9.39
N GLN A 265 12.11 -9.70 9.56
CA GLN A 265 13.01 -9.28 10.63
C GLN A 265 12.17 -8.64 11.73
N PHE A 266 12.07 -9.33 12.87
CA PHE A 266 11.25 -8.92 14.00
C PHE A 266 12.01 -7.93 14.87
N PHE A 267 11.32 -6.93 15.41
CA PHE A 267 11.91 -5.90 16.26
C PHE A 267 10.96 -5.47 17.38
N ASP A 268 11.55 -4.97 18.46
CA ASP A 268 10.84 -4.44 19.62
C ASP A 268 10.45 -2.95 19.46
N GLU A 269 9.84 -2.37 20.50
CA GLU A 269 9.40 -0.96 20.52
C GLU A 269 10.55 0.05 20.38
N ASN A 270 11.79 -0.36 20.63
CA ASN A 270 13.00 0.45 20.46
C ASN A 270 13.65 0.26 19.07
N GLY A 271 13.08 -0.57 18.22
CA GLY A 271 13.66 -0.94 16.94
C GLY A 271 14.81 -1.96 17.04
N THR A 272 15.00 -2.60 18.21
CA THR A 272 16.02 -3.63 18.39
C THR A 272 15.56 -4.91 17.70
N ILE A 273 16.36 -5.39 16.76
CA ILE A 273 16.05 -6.61 16.00
C ILE A 273 16.21 -7.82 16.93
N PHE A 274 15.22 -8.69 16.91
CA PHE A 274 15.25 -9.94 17.65
C PHE A 274 16.30 -10.90 17.10
N HIS A 275 17.10 -11.47 17.99
CA HIS A 275 18.05 -12.52 17.72
C HIS A 275 17.74 -13.75 18.56
N SER A 276 17.88 -14.92 17.98
CA SER A 276 17.68 -16.21 18.64
C SER A 276 18.96 -17.05 18.61
N GLU A 277 19.16 -17.90 19.59
CA GLU A 277 20.20 -18.92 19.56
C GLU A 277 19.91 -19.99 18.49
N HIS A 278 18.64 -20.14 18.10
CA HIS A 278 18.16 -21.08 17.08
C HIS A 278 17.97 -20.36 15.74
N GLU A 279 18.98 -19.63 15.30
CA GLU A 279 18.97 -18.87 14.06
C GLU A 279 18.80 -19.73 12.80
N TYR A 280 18.32 -19.10 11.77
CA TYR A 280 18.19 -19.60 10.41
C TYR A 280 18.83 -18.59 9.44
N ASP A 281 19.11 -19.02 8.21
CA ASP A 281 19.58 -18.11 7.17
C ASP A 281 18.38 -17.43 6.50
N LEU A 282 18.27 -16.13 6.66
CA LEU A 282 17.24 -15.31 6.04
C LEU A 282 17.78 -14.63 4.78
N LEU A 283 17.14 -14.89 3.63
CA LEU A 283 17.41 -14.17 2.40
C LEU A 283 16.46 -12.97 2.31
N ALA A 284 16.83 -11.88 2.94
CA ALA A 284 16.11 -10.61 2.92
C ALA A 284 17.10 -9.43 2.92
N TYR A 285 16.62 -8.29 2.43
CA TYR A 285 17.31 -7.01 2.57
C TYR A 285 17.35 -6.65 4.06
N ASP A 286 18.49 -6.22 4.55
CA ASP A 286 18.64 -5.85 5.96
C ASP A 286 17.85 -4.58 6.26
N ILE A 287 16.92 -4.65 7.22
CA ILE A 287 16.09 -3.48 7.57
C ILE A 287 16.91 -2.36 8.18
N ARG A 288 18.12 -2.64 8.70
CA ARG A 288 19.09 -1.62 9.17
C ARG A 288 19.63 -0.74 8.05
N ASP A 289 19.51 -1.18 6.80
CA ASP A 289 19.90 -0.40 5.62
C ASP A 289 18.76 0.46 5.06
N LEU A 290 17.51 0.25 5.47
CA LEU A 290 16.36 1.06 5.05
C LEU A 290 16.54 2.56 5.35
N PRO A 291 17.11 3.00 6.49
CA PRO A 291 17.38 4.40 6.77
C PRO A 291 18.31 5.09 5.76
N ASN A 292 19.12 4.32 5.02
CA ASN A 292 20.05 4.83 4.03
C ASN A 292 19.40 5.09 2.66
N LEU A 293 18.18 4.62 2.46
CA LEU A 293 17.44 4.83 1.22
C LEU A 293 16.88 6.24 1.12
N GLN A 294 16.69 6.73 -0.10
CA GLN A 294 16.03 8.02 -0.32
C GLN A 294 14.58 8.00 0.18
N ARG A 295 13.89 6.87 0.00
CA ARG A 295 12.51 6.66 0.47
C ARG A 295 12.31 5.21 0.92
N SER A 296 11.64 5.03 2.05
CA SER A 296 11.15 3.74 2.53
C SER A 296 9.66 3.89 2.89
N VAL A 297 8.79 3.46 1.98
CA VAL A 297 7.34 3.63 2.08
C VAL A 297 6.74 2.40 2.75
N CYS A 298 6.13 2.60 3.90
CA CYS A 298 5.40 1.56 4.64
C CYS A 298 3.90 1.62 4.35
N LEU A 299 3.33 0.48 4.01
CA LEU A 299 1.88 0.31 3.81
C LEU A 299 1.31 -0.52 4.96
N ALA A 300 0.76 0.14 5.97
CA ALA A 300 0.31 -0.54 7.19
C ALA A 300 -0.91 0.11 7.81
N GLY A 301 -1.83 -0.71 8.31
CA GLY A 301 -3.00 -0.28 9.08
C GLY A 301 -3.51 -1.40 9.98
N GLY A 302 -4.34 -1.03 10.95
CA GLY A 302 -4.89 -1.88 11.98
C GLY A 302 -4.24 -1.67 13.35
N GLU A 303 -5.06 -1.68 14.39
CA GLU A 303 -4.68 -1.32 15.76
C GLU A 303 -3.50 -2.15 16.30
N LEU A 304 -3.45 -3.44 15.99
CA LEU A 304 -2.35 -4.34 16.40
C LEU A 304 -0.98 -3.93 15.87
N LYS A 305 -0.92 -3.09 14.83
CA LYS A 305 0.33 -2.63 14.22
C LYS A 305 0.83 -1.30 14.77
N VAL A 306 0.04 -0.62 15.58
CA VAL A 306 0.36 0.72 16.09
C VAL A 306 1.72 0.77 16.80
N PRO A 307 2.06 -0.10 17.76
CA PRO A 307 3.38 -0.08 18.39
C PRO A 307 4.51 -0.27 17.39
N GLY A 308 4.35 -1.22 16.46
CA GLY A 308 5.34 -1.51 15.42
C GLY A 308 5.52 -0.36 14.43
N ILE A 309 4.45 0.36 14.05
CA ILE A 309 4.55 1.54 13.18
C ILE A 309 5.36 2.64 13.87
N VAL A 310 5.08 2.90 15.15
CA VAL A 310 5.81 3.91 15.92
C VAL A 310 7.27 3.51 16.06
N ALA A 311 7.56 2.26 16.43
CA ALA A 311 8.91 1.73 16.53
C ALA A 311 9.69 1.82 15.21
N ALA A 312 9.06 1.44 14.08
CA ALA A 312 9.67 1.51 12.76
C ALA A 312 10.00 2.96 12.34
N ALA A 313 9.16 3.93 12.71
CA ALA A 313 9.44 5.35 12.46
C ALA A 313 10.60 5.85 13.33
N GLN A 314 10.61 5.55 14.62
CA GLN A 314 11.67 5.94 15.57
C GLN A 314 13.03 5.34 15.18
N ALA A 315 13.04 4.07 14.75
CA ALA A 315 14.24 3.40 14.24
C ALA A 315 14.62 3.85 12.81
N ARG A 316 13.82 4.73 12.18
CA ARG A 316 13.98 5.22 10.80
C ARG A 316 13.91 4.11 9.73
N PHE A 317 13.34 2.95 10.06
CA PHE A 317 13.11 1.90 9.07
C PHE A 317 12.14 2.34 7.97
N ILE A 318 11.31 3.33 8.26
CA ILE A 318 10.37 3.92 7.32
C ILE A 318 10.57 5.44 7.25
N SER A 319 10.43 6.01 6.07
CA SER A 319 10.43 7.46 5.84
C SER A 319 9.03 8.00 5.50
N ASP A 320 8.15 7.11 5.07
CA ASP A 320 6.79 7.42 4.63
C ASP A 320 5.81 6.35 5.11
N LEU A 321 4.60 6.77 5.43
CA LEU A 321 3.54 5.87 5.89
C LEU A 321 2.24 6.13 5.13
N VAL A 322 1.63 5.06 4.61
CA VAL A 322 0.23 5.08 4.17
C VAL A 322 -0.57 4.23 5.14
N THR A 323 -1.54 4.85 5.81
CA THR A 323 -2.32 4.22 6.88
C THR A 323 -3.78 4.67 6.86
N ASP A 324 -4.62 4.00 7.61
CA ASP A 324 -6.03 4.36 7.79
C ASP A 324 -6.24 5.31 9.00
N GLU A 325 -7.39 5.99 8.99
CA GLU A 325 -7.73 6.99 10.01
C GLU A 325 -7.84 6.40 11.42
N GLN A 326 -8.34 5.16 11.57
CA GLN A 326 -8.45 4.52 12.89
C GLN A 326 -7.06 4.23 13.46
N THR A 327 -6.16 3.70 12.63
CA THR A 327 -4.76 3.47 12.98
C THR A 327 -4.05 4.79 13.30
N ALA A 328 -4.26 5.82 12.48
CA ALA A 328 -3.69 7.16 12.70
C ALA A 328 -4.10 7.77 14.04
N LEU A 329 -5.38 7.67 14.40
CA LEU A 329 -5.89 8.11 15.68
C LEU A 329 -5.30 7.31 16.85
N ALA A 330 -5.11 6.00 16.68
CA ALA A 330 -4.49 5.16 17.70
C ALA A 330 -3.00 5.49 17.90
N ILE A 331 -2.26 5.75 16.82
CA ILE A 331 -0.88 6.25 16.87
C ILE A 331 -0.83 7.57 17.64
N LEU A 332 -1.70 8.52 17.31
CA LEU A 332 -1.73 9.83 17.97
C LEU A 332 -1.98 9.70 19.49
N ARG A 333 -2.88 8.79 19.90
CA ARG A 333 -3.13 8.53 21.34
C ARG A 333 -1.89 7.96 22.02
N LEU A 334 -1.20 6.99 21.39
CA LEU A 334 0.01 6.39 21.92
C LEU A 334 1.11 7.45 22.12
N LEU A 335 1.38 8.26 21.11
CA LEU A 335 2.42 9.30 21.16
C LEU A 335 2.12 10.38 22.20
N ARG A 336 0.86 10.80 22.36
CA ARG A 336 0.45 11.76 23.40
C ARG A 336 0.53 11.16 24.79
N GLY A 337 0.16 9.90 24.97
CA GLY A 337 0.31 9.19 26.24
C GLY A 337 1.76 9.08 26.70
N GLN A 338 2.69 8.85 25.75
CA GLN A 338 4.13 8.83 26.03
C GLN A 338 4.69 10.22 26.39
N SER A 339 4.10 11.29 25.83
CA SER A 339 4.52 12.69 26.15
C SER A 339 3.87 13.29 27.38
N GLY A 340 3.04 12.55 28.13
CA GLY A 340 2.35 13.06 29.32
C GLY A 340 1.28 14.13 29.03
N GLN A 341 0.89 14.31 27.76
CA GLN A 341 -0.15 15.26 27.37
C GLN A 341 -1.52 14.57 27.42
N SER A 342 -2.48 15.17 28.13
CA SER A 342 -3.85 14.67 28.22
C SER A 342 -4.49 14.56 26.84
N ALA A 343 -5.22 13.44 26.60
CA ALA A 343 -5.81 13.04 25.33
C ALA A 343 -7.04 13.90 24.91
N GLU A 344 -7.23 15.10 25.43
CA GLU A 344 -8.38 15.95 25.13
C GLU A 344 -8.10 16.90 23.94
N GLY A 345 -8.83 16.64 22.85
CA GLY A 345 -9.08 17.60 21.77
C GLY A 345 -8.00 17.67 20.70
N LEU A 346 -8.37 17.33 19.46
CA LEU A 346 -7.65 17.81 18.28
C LEU A 346 -7.63 19.35 18.31
N PRO A 347 -6.49 20.03 18.21
CA PRO A 347 -6.45 21.48 18.11
C PRO A 347 -6.94 21.87 16.70
N ILE A 348 -8.24 22.06 16.57
CA ILE A 348 -8.81 22.64 15.34
C ILE A 348 -8.31 24.08 15.27
N LYS A 349 -7.30 24.34 14.46
CA LYS A 349 -6.90 25.71 14.10
C LYS A 349 -8.08 26.35 13.36
N LYS A 350 -8.90 27.14 14.07
CA LYS A 350 -9.86 28.05 13.43
C LYS A 350 -9.08 29.01 12.54
N LYS A 351 -9.06 28.77 11.24
CA LYS A 351 -8.62 29.79 10.28
C LYS A 351 -9.52 30.99 10.46
N ASN A 352 -8.95 32.14 10.90
CA ASN A 352 -9.61 33.43 10.93
C ASN A 352 -10.20 33.70 9.55
N GLN A 353 -11.52 33.59 9.42
CA GLN A 353 -12.26 34.18 8.33
C GLN A 353 -12.13 35.71 8.50
N LYS A 354 -11.21 36.32 7.77
CA LYS A 354 -11.30 37.76 7.46
C LYS A 354 -12.52 37.94 6.57
N ALA A 355 -13.64 38.30 7.15
CA ALA A 355 -14.79 38.78 6.44
C ALA A 355 -14.37 40.03 5.66
N SER A 356 -14.35 39.94 4.34
CA SER A 356 -14.33 41.12 3.47
C SER A 356 -15.69 41.80 3.61
N GLN A 357 -15.72 42.89 4.34
CA GLN A 357 -16.84 43.83 4.34
C GLN A 357 -16.88 44.51 2.95
N ILE A 358 -17.80 44.04 2.14
CA ILE A 358 -18.24 44.81 0.96
C ILE A 358 -19.34 45.73 1.45
N GLY A 359 -19.06 47.04 1.53
CA GLY A 359 -20.00 48.07 1.88
C GLY A 359 -21.09 48.24 0.79
N PRO A 360 -22.29 48.69 1.15
CA PRO A 360 -23.39 48.80 0.21
C PRO A 360 -23.15 49.98 -0.77
N ILE A 361 -23.33 49.68 -2.08
CA ILE A 361 -23.31 50.67 -3.16
C ILE A 361 -24.52 51.53 -3.03
N GLY A 362 -24.29 52.86 -2.91
CA GLY A 362 -25.33 53.88 -2.79
C GLY A 362 -26.24 53.95 -3.99
N GLN A 363 -27.53 54.05 -3.73
CA GLN A 363 -28.56 54.38 -4.68
C GLN A 363 -28.44 55.88 -5.03
N SER A 364 -28.15 56.22 -6.27
CA SER A 364 -28.28 57.60 -6.78
C SER A 364 -29.71 57.86 -7.15
N GLN A 365 -30.31 58.81 -6.45
CA GLN A 365 -31.62 59.41 -6.78
C GLN A 365 -31.53 60.14 -8.11
N LYS A 366 -32.43 59.83 -9.03
CA LYS A 366 -32.80 60.67 -10.15
C LYS A 366 -33.78 61.75 -9.66
N GLY A 367 -33.30 62.95 -9.55
CA GLY A 367 -34.15 64.12 -9.42
C GLY A 367 -34.71 64.52 -10.78
N ASN A 368 -36.02 64.68 -10.81
CA ASN A 368 -36.82 65.23 -11.89
C ASN A 368 -36.84 66.72 -11.75
N LYS A 369 -36.58 67.47 -12.83
CA LYS A 369 -37.16 68.83 -13.05
C LYS A 369 -37.17 69.24 -14.52
N SER A 370 -38.38 69.52 -14.94
CA SER A 370 -38.87 70.41 -16.02
C SER A 370 -38.43 70.07 -17.43
#